data_cd2fde351f2f5ab0418297fc988130b5
#
_entry.id   cd2fde351f2f5ab0418297fc988130b5
#
_cell.length_a   1.000
_cell.length_b   1.000
_cell.length_c   1.000
_cell.angle_alpha   90.00
_cell.angle_beta   90.00
_cell.angle_gamma   90.00
#
_symmetry.space_group_name_H-M   'P 1'
#
loop_
_entity.id
_entity.type
_entity.pdbx_description
1 polymer ?
#
loop_
_entity_poly.entity_id
_entity_poly.type
_entity_poly.pdbx_seq_one_letter_code
_entity_poly.pdbx_strand_id
1 'polypeptide(L)'
;KKHVSGLAKRTEPIEHGAILKKLLECIEPFDFEKAAFKGIEEIRAKCLELQSQLTNTDGSYKKNAIVEGELKEIQKQLNGFKLTQKHFAILSIENVLNIADRNKWGICKNNDFIYLYNGAYWANIEKEAFQAFLGEAAEKMGVVRFVSRWHEFRDTLFKQFISTSYLPKPERNKDIVLINLQNGTFEITPTERKLRPFNSADFLTYQLPFSYEPNATAPLFERYLNQVQPDQQRRYILAEFIGSVFIPVARMKFEKALILFGGGANGKSVFFDIINALLGNENVSGYSLESLTDKEGYFRAMIVDKLLNYASELNVNQAASDKTKQLISGEKMQARLPYGQPFNMTDYAKLMFNANELPKNAEQTNAYFRRFMIVNFEQTIPEHEQDRELSKKIIEGELSGVFNWVLLGLNRLLEQKAFTQSEAVNNARRQYELESDSVNQFIEDGGYIASATYYTIIKPLYEEYRTFCNDDGCQAVKKSNFIKRLKHLKFTIDRLNVGYVAYLSKTNTPY
;
A
#
# COMPACT_ATOMS: atom_id res chain seq x y z
N LYS A 1 20.44 0.49 33.21
CA LYS A 1 21.29 1.37 32.38
C LYS A 1 22.68 0.78 32.37
N LYS A 2 23.08 0.08 31.32
CA LYS A 2 24.47 -0.19 30.98
C LYS A 2 24.70 0.34 29.58
N HIS A 3 25.55 1.38 29.48
CA HIS A 3 26.14 1.83 28.25
C HIS A 3 26.89 0.67 27.61
N VAL A 4 26.50 0.25 26.43
CA VAL A 4 27.34 -0.52 25.52
C VAL A 4 27.64 0.41 24.35
N SER A 5 28.74 1.15 24.48
CA SER A 5 29.43 1.78 23.36
C SER A 5 30.19 0.68 22.59
N GLY A 6 29.52 0.06 21.64
CA GLY A 6 30.13 -0.82 20.65
C GLY A 6 29.76 -0.26 19.30
N LEU A 7 30.73 0.23 18.55
CA LEU A 7 30.63 0.53 17.12
C LEU A 7 30.11 -0.69 16.38
N ALA A 8 28.77 -0.80 16.29
CA ALA A 8 28.11 -1.82 15.49
C ALA A 8 28.49 -1.57 14.03
N LYS A 9 29.27 -2.47 13.43
CA LYS A 9 29.47 -2.52 11.99
C LYS A 9 28.10 -2.40 11.33
N ARG A 10 27.91 -1.41 10.46
CA ARG A 10 26.71 -1.28 9.62
C ARG A 10 26.60 -2.58 8.83
N THR A 11 25.61 -3.40 9.13
CA THR A 11 25.24 -4.50 8.24
C THR A 11 24.60 -3.87 7.02
N GLU A 12 25.17 -4.07 5.84
CA GLU A 12 24.54 -3.66 4.59
C GLU A 12 23.17 -4.34 4.46
N PRO A 13 22.15 -3.61 3.94
CA PRO A 13 20.85 -4.22 3.69
C PRO A 13 20.99 -5.42 2.75
N ILE A 14 20.24 -6.49 3.03
CA ILE A 14 20.22 -7.69 2.19
C ILE A 14 18.87 -7.82 1.50
N GLU A 15 18.80 -8.56 0.41
CA GLU A 15 17.52 -8.84 -0.25
C GLU A 15 16.58 -9.62 0.69
N HIS A 16 15.30 -9.25 0.72
CA HIS A 16 14.31 -9.89 1.60
C HIS A 16 14.19 -11.40 1.34
N GLY A 17 14.24 -11.84 0.08
CA GLY A 17 14.23 -13.26 -0.28
C GLY A 17 15.40 -14.05 0.28
N ALA A 18 16.53 -13.40 0.57
CA ALA A 18 17.71 -14.04 1.14
C ALA A 18 17.69 -14.12 2.69
N ILE A 19 16.83 -13.33 3.37
CA ILE A 19 16.83 -13.25 4.85
C ILE A 19 16.52 -14.59 5.48
N LEU A 20 15.45 -15.26 5.06
CA LEU A 20 15.07 -16.56 5.62
C LEU A 20 16.16 -17.61 5.42
N LYS A 21 16.82 -17.61 4.25
CA LYS A 21 17.94 -18.50 3.97
C LYS A 21 19.14 -18.21 4.88
N LYS A 22 19.51 -16.93 5.04
CA LYS A 22 20.60 -16.52 5.94
C LYS A 22 20.27 -16.80 7.40
N LEU A 23 19.03 -16.59 7.83
CA LEU A 23 18.58 -16.98 9.17
C LEU A 23 18.74 -18.48 9.36
N LEU A 24 18.34 -19.28 8.38
CA LEU A 24 18.47 -20.71 8.41
C LEU A 24 19.96 -21.14 8.51
N GLU A 25 20.86 -20.46 7.81
CA GLU A 25 22.31 -20.69 7.91
C GLU A 25 22.86 -20.41 9.32
N CYS A 26 22.31 -19.42 10.02
CA CYS A 26 22.72 -19.07 11.40
C CYS A 26 22.13 -19.99 12.48
N ILE A 27 21.21 -20.88 12.13
CA ILE A 27 20.61 -21.81 13.09
C ILE A 27 21.57 -22.98 13.31
N GLU A 28 21.86 -23.26 14.57
CA GLU A 28 22.65 -24.38 15.03
C GLU A 28 21.81 -25.40 15.82
N PRO A 29 22.27 -26.63 16.03
CA PRO A 29 21.62 -27.58 16.94
C PRO A 29 21.38 -26.93 18.32
N PHE A 30 20.20 -27.13 18.88
CA PHE A 30 19.74 -26.48 20.10
C PHE A 30 19.41 -27.52 21.16
N ASP A 31 19.92 -27.33 22.38
CA ASP A 31 19.60 -28.20 23.50
C ASP A 31 18.25 -27.82 24.12
N PHE A 32 17.20 -28.46 23.60
CA PHE A 32 15.84 -28.25 24.08
C PHE A 32 15.64 -28.68 25.53
N GLU A 33 16.35 -29.73 26.01
CA GLU A 33 16.18 -30.20 27.38
C GLU A 33 16.77 -29.21 28.39
N LYS A 34 17.98 -28.73 28.12
CA LYS A 34 18.62 -27.69 28.92
C LYS A 34 17.80 -26.42 28.97
N ALA A 35 17.20 -26.02 27.86
CA ALA A 35 16.38 -24.82 27.77
C ALA A 35 15.01 -24.99 28.47
N ALA A 36 14.41 -26.19 28.37
CA ALA A 36 13.09 -26.46 28.94
C ALA A 36 13.13 -26.72 30.45
N PHE A 37 14.20 -27.33 30.96
CA PHE A 37 14.26 -27.84 32.32
C PHE A 37 15.44 -27.25 33.08
N LYS A 38 15.14 -26.29 33.94
CA LYS A 38 16.13 -25.62 34.76
C LYS A 38 16.81 -26.60 35.71
N GLY A 39 18.16 -26.65 35.75
CA GLY A 39 18.92 -27.54 36.65
C GLY A 39 19.09 -28.97 36.15
N ILE A 40 18.62 -29.31 34.96
CA ILE A 40 18.78 -30.67 34.40
C ILE A 40 20.25 -31.06 34.21
N GLU A 41 21.16 -30.13 33.93
CA GLU A 41 22.60 -30.40 33.81
C GLU A 41 23.22 -30.80 35.14
N GLU A 42 22.80 -30.18 36.26
CA GLU A 42 23.24 -30.52 37.60
C GLU A 42 22.78 -31.92 37.98
N ILE A 43 21.55 -32.27 37.63
CA ILE A 43 20.99 -33.62 37.88
C ILE A 43 21.70 -34.66 37.00
N ARG A 44 22.02 -34.34 35.77
CA ARG A 44 22.81 -35.23 34.88
C ARG A 44 24.24 -35.41 35.36
N ALA A 45 24.88 -34.33 35.80
CA ALA A 45 26.23 -34.40 36.37
C ALA A 45 26.26 -35.32 37.61
N LYS A 46 25.27 -35.13 38.50
CA LYS A 46 25.16 -36.02 39.68
C LYS A 46 24.85 -37.48 39.32
N CYS A 47 24.04 -37.71 38.27
CA CYS A 47 23.79 -39.05 37.74
C CYS A 47 25.09 -39.73 37.28
N LEU A 48 25.90 -39.02 36.50
CA LEU A 48 27.20 -39.49 35.99
C LEU A 48 28.19 -39.72 37.16
N GLU A 49 28.22 -38.86 38.15
CA GLU A 49 29.04 -39.02 39.32
C GLU A 49 28.69 -40.31 40.08
N LEU A 50 27.41 -40.55 40.37
CA LEU A 50 26.97 -41.78 41.03
C LEU A 50 27.22 -43.03 40.16
N GLN A 51 27.09 -42.95 38.87
CA GLN A 51 27.47 -44.03 37.96
C GLN A 51 28.95 -44.34 38.01
N SER A 52 29.80 -43.31 38.08
CA SER A 52 31.25 -43.48 38.22
C SER A 52 31.64 -44.14 39.50
N GLN A 53 30.91 -43.86 40.62
CA GLN A 53 31.14 -44.50 41.94
C GLN A 53 30.79 -46.00 41.96
N LEU A 54 29.93 -46.43 41.04
CA LEU A 54 29.54 -47.84 40.83
C LEU A 54 30.39 -48.58 39.81
N THR A 55 31.40 -47.92 39.24
CA THR A 55 32.29 -48.50 38.24
C THR A 55 33.73 -48.52 38.77
N ASN A 56 34.39 -49.68 38.78
CA ASN A 56 35.79 -49.81 39.17
C ASN A 56 36.70 -49.29 38.04
N THR A 57 38.00 -49.13 38.35
CA THR A 57 39.04 -48.70 37.39
C THR A 57 39.24 -49.68 36.25
N ASP A 58 38.86 -50.95 36.38
CA ASP A 58 38.87 -52.00 35.38
C ASP A 58 37.56 -52.10 34.57
N GLY A 59 36.58 -51.19 34.82
CA GLY A 59 35.27 -51.18 34.18
C GLY A 59 34.26 -52.17 34.77
N SER A 60 34.64 -52.93 35.83
CA SER A 60 33.70 -53.86 36.50
C SER A 60 32.74 -53.11 37.46
N TYR A 61 31.56 -53.72 37.65
CA TYR A 61 30.52 -53.13 38.52
C TYR A 61 30.85 -53.29 40.00
N LYS A 62 30.76 -52.19 40.76
CA LYS A 62 30.94 -52.14 42.23
C LYS A 62 29.59 -52.03 42.93
N LYS A 63 29.21 -53.07 43.62
CA LYS A 63 27.96 -53.10 44.34
C LYS A 63 27.97 -52.16 45.54
N ASN A 64 27.07 -51.15 45.58
CA ASN A 64 26.86 -50.26 46.69
C ASN A 64 25.37 -49.87 46.76
N ALA A 65 24.63 -50.52 47.67
CA ALA A 65 23.17 -50.39 47.75
C ALA A 65 22.69 -48.95 48.01
N ILE A 66 23.49 -48.13 48.69
CA ILE A 66 23.12 -46.71 48.99
C ILE A 66 23.24 -45.93 47.70
N VAL A 67 24.37 -46.01 46.98
CA VAL A 67 24.61 -45.31 45.73
C VAL A 67 23.63 -45.77 44.62
N GLU A 68 23.30 -47.08 44.60
CA GLU A 68 22.27 -47.64 43.69
C GLU A 68 20.89 -47.03 43.97
N GLY A 69 20.53 -46.83 45.24
CA GLY A 69 19.28 -46.20 45.63
C GLY A 69 19.18 -44.75 45.18
N GLU A 70 20.23 -43.96 45.42
CA GLU A 70 20.34 -42.56 44.98
C GLU A 70 20.33 -42.45 43.43
N LEU A 71 21.08 -43.31 42.77
CA LEU A 71 21.09 -43.34 41.30
C LEU A 71 19.71 -43.62 40.71
N LYS A 72 18.97 -44.56 41.30
CA LYS A 72 17.59 -44.88 40.90
C LYS A 72 16.61 -43.72 41.09
N GLU A 73 16.73 -42.97 42.17
CA GLU A 73 15.93 -41.76 42.42
C GLU A 73 16.26 -40.67 41.39
N ILE A 74 17.54 -40.41 41.10
CA ILE A 74 17.98 -39.44 40.11
C ILE A 74 17.55 -39.83 38.72
N GLN A 75 17.66 -41.09 38.34
CA GLN A 75 17.18 -41.63 37.06
C GLN A 75 15.65 -41.46 36.93
N LYS A 76 14.91 -41.67 38.00
CA LYS A 76 13.47 -41.41 38.04
C LYS A 76 13.13 -39.93 37.84
N GLN A 77 13.90 -39.02 38.42
CA GLN A 77 13.76 -37.58 38.22
C GLN A 77 14.07 -37.23 36.73
N LEU A 78 15.18 -37.77 36.16
CA LEU A 78 15.52 -37.53 34.77
C LEU A 78 14.47 -38.07 33.80
N ASN A 79 13.89 -39.24 34.08
CA ASN A 79 12.79 -39.80 33.28
C ASN A 79 11.50 -39.02 33.36
N GLY A 80 11.37 -38.13 34.36
CA GLY A 80 10.24 -37.18 34.49
C GLY A 80 10.35 -35.98 33.54
N PHE A 81 11.55 -35.64 33.07
CA PHE A 81 11.80 -34.55 32.15
C PHE A 81 11.53 -35.01 30.71
N LYS A 82 10.28 -34.85 30.24
CA LYS A 82 9.88 -35.21 28.88
C LYS A 82 9.59 -33.98 28.04
N LEU A 83 10.33 -33.82 26.96
CA LEU A 83 10.01 -32.82 25.94
C LEU A 83 8.67 -33.15 25.28
N THR A 84 7.87 -32.13 25.08
CA THR A 84 6.60 -32.21 24.37
C THR A 84 6.65 -31.32 23.12
N GLN A 85 5.71 -31.51 22.19
CA GLN A 85 5.61 -30.65 21.02
C GLN A 85 5.49 -29.17 21.41
N LYS A 86 4.90 -28.83 22.56
CA LYS A 86 4.81 -27.45 23.05
C LYS A 86 6.18 -26.86 23.38
N HIS A 87 7.05 -27.65 24.01
CA HIS A 87 8.42 -27.22 24.31
C HIS A 87 9.19 -26.95 23.01
N PHE A 88 9.12 -27.86 22.03
CA PHE A 88 9.73 -27.67 20.72
C PHE A 88 9.21 -26.43 20.01
N ALA A 89 7.89 -26.21 19.99
CA ALA A 89 7.30 -25.07 19.33
C ALA A 89 7.72 -23.73 19.94
N ILE A 90 7.63 -23.59 21.26
CA ILE A 90 7.96 -22.36 21.98
C ILE A 90 9.44 -22.02 21.82
N LEU A 91 10.31 -22.97 22.14
CA LEU A 91 11.77 -22.75 22.13
C LEU A 91 12.33 -22.53 20.73
N SER A 92 11.76 -23.21 19.71
CA SER A 92 12.16 -22.97 18.32
C SER A 92 11.85 -21.54 17.89
N ILE A 93 10.65 -21.04 18.21
CA ILE A 93 10.27 -19.66 17.85
C ILE A 93 11.09 -18.63 18.62
N GLU A 94 11.30 -18.81 19.92
CA GLU A 94 12.14 -17.92 20.73
C GLU A 94 13.59 -17.87 20.20
N ASN A 95 14.15 -19.01 19.80
CA ASN A 95 15.50 -19.07 19.25
C ASN A 95 15.58 -18.39 17.87
N VAL A 96 14.62 -18.62 16.98
CA VAL A 96 14.56 -17.91 15.67
C VAL A 96 14.51 -16.41 15.86
N LEU A 97 13.66 -15.92 16.77
CA LEU A 97 13.52 -14.48 17.06
C LEU A 97 14.82 -13.90 17.65
N ASN A 98 15.47 -14.64 18.56
CA ASN A 98 16.76 -14.23 19.15
C ASN A 98 17.87 -14.15 18.11
N ILE A 99 17.93 -15.12 17.16
CA ILE A 99 18.91 -15.10 16.08
C ILE A 99 18.65 -13.92 15.14
N ALA A 100 17.39 -13.67 14.81
CA ALA A 100 17.01 -12.52 13.98
C ALA A 100 17.42 -11.19 14.65
N ASP A 101 17.13 -11.02 15.94
CA ASP A 101 17.47 -9.81 16.69
C ASP A 101 18.99 -9.57 16.75
N ARG A 102 19.78 -10.62 17.04
CA ARG A 102 21.26 -10.55 17.06
C ARG A 102 21.84 -10.11 15.71
N ASN A 103 21.21 -10.48 14.62
CA ASN A 103 21.61 -10.10 13.26
C ASN A 103 20.96 -8.79 12.79
N LYS A 104 20.16 -8.14 13.64
CA LYS A 104 19.40 -6.92 13.31
C LYS A 104 18.39 -7.12 12.16
N TRP A 105 17.95 -8.34 11.95
CA TRP A 105 16.86 -8.69 11.04
C TRP A 105 15.57 -8.80 11.87
N GLY A 106 14.66 -7.88 11.68
CA GLY A 106 13.37 -7.93 12.36
C GLY A 106 12.45 -8.97 11.73
N ILE A 107 11.72 -9.68 12.56
CA ILE A 107 10.61 -10.54 12.11
C ILE A 107 9.41 -10.22 13.00
N CYS A 108 8.28 -9.85 12.38
CA CYS A 108 7.08 -9.56 13.16
C CYS A 108 5.80 -9.88 12.41
N LYS A 109 4.70 -9.95 13.16
CA LYS A 109 3.35 -9.92 12.62
C LYS A 109 2.71 -8.55 12.84
N ASN A 110 2.09 -8.01 11.78
CA ASN A 110 1.21 -6.86 11.89
C ASN A 110 -0.05 -7.13 11.06
N ASN A 111 -1.23 -7.05 11.68
CA ASN A 111 -2.49 -7.56 11.12
C ASN A 111 -2.34 -9.04 10.68
N ASP A 112 -2.69 -9.38 9.44
CA ASP A 112 -2.54 -10.73 8.90
C ASP A 112 -1.26 -10.91 8.06
N PHE A 113 -0.38 -9.90 8.06
CA PHE A 113 0.87 -9.92 7.31
C PHE A 113 2.07 -10.22 8.21
N ILE A 114 3.02 -10.96 7.66
CA ILE A 114 4.31 -11.25 8.29
C ILE A 114 5.34 -10.36 7.61
N TYR A 115 6.09 -9.61 8.40
CA TYR A 115 7.10 -8.69 7.89
C TYR A 115 8.50 -9.11 8.30
N LEU A 116 9.43 -8.97 7.36
CA LEU A 116 10.87 -9.09 7.58
C LEU A 116 11.54 -7.73 7.40
N TYR A 117 12.39 -7.34 8.34
CA TYR A 117 13.25 -6.17 8.22
C TYR A 117 14.64 -6.57 7.72
N ASN A 118 15.08 -5.97 6.62
CA ASN A 118 16.33 -6.33 5.96
C ASN A 118 17.54 -5.44 6.34
N GLY A 119 17.38 -4.56 7.29
CA GLY A 119 18.35 -3.53 7.64
C GLY A 119 18.02 -2.13 7.10
N ALA A 120 17.09 -2.03 6.11
CA ALA A 120 16.63 -0.76 5.54
C ALA A 120 15.11 -0.57 5.65
N TYR A 121 14.31 -1.61 5.36
CA TYR A 121 12.84 -1.51 5.40
C TYR A 121 12.20 -2.87 5.67
N TRP A 122 10.91 -2.85 5.97
CA TRP A 122 10.08 -4.02 6.21
C TRP A 122 9.37 -4.45 4.92
N ALA A 123 9.40 -5.73 4.59
CA ALA A 123 8.58 -6.28 3.52
C ALA A 123 7.77 -7.46 4.02
N ASN A 124 6.55 -7.60 3.51
CA ASN A 124 5.73 -8.76 3.82
C ASN A 124 6.23 -10.00 3.06
N ILE A 125 5.98 -11.16 3.65
CA ILE A 125 6.28 -12.45 3.04
C ILE A 125 5.05 -13.35 3.04
N GLU A 126 5.05 -14.31 2.12
CA GLU A 126 3.99 -15.29 2.04
C GLU A 126 3.99 -16.23 3.25
N LYS A 127 2.79 -16.53 3.73
CA LYS A 127 2.58 -17.39 4.90
C LYS A 127 3.18 -18.77 4.71
N GLU A 128 2.97 -19.36 3.55
CA GLU A 128 3.40 -20.71 3.19
C GLU A 128 4.95 -20.82 3.18
N ALA A 129 5.63 -19.83 2.60
CA ALA A 129 7.08 -19.73 2.60
C ALA A 129 7.62 -19.61 4.03
N PHE A 130 6.96 -18.82 4.88
CA PHE A 130 7.36 -18.65 6.26
C PHE A 130 7.12 -19.92 7.10
N GLN A 131 6.00 -20.62 6.90
CA GLN A 131 5.72 -21.90 7.56
C GLN A 131 6.73 -22.98 7.17
N ALA A 132 7.13 -23.03 5.89
CA ALA A 132 8.21 -23.93 5.44
C ALA A 132 9.51 -23.61 6.15
N PHE A 133 9.93 -22.35 6.20
CA PHE A 133 11.12 -21.89 6.92
C PHE A 133 11.09 -22.30 8.41
N LEU A 134 9.96 -22.09 9.12
CA LEU A 134 9.86 -22.46 10.54
C LEU A 134 10.04 -23.96 10.76
N GLY A 135 9.52 -24.80 9.86
CA GLY A 135 9.71 -26.25 9.91
C GLY A 135 11.16 -26.64 9.70
N GLU A 136 11.83 -26.06 8.70
CA GLU A 136 13.25 -26.29 8.43
C GLU A 136 14.14 -25.79 9.57
N ALA A 137 13.83 -24.66 10.16
CA ALA A 137 14.50 -24.11 11.32
C ALA A 137 14.42 -25.05 12.52
N ALA A 138 13.23 -25.58 12.83
CA ALA A 138 13.04 -26.54 13.91
C ALA A 138 13.78 -27.86 13.63
N GLU A 139 13.80 -28.36 12.39
CA GLU A 139 14.57 -29.56 12.00
C GLU A 139 16.06 -29.34 12.24
N LYS A 140 16.59 -28.19 11.86
CA LYS A 140 18.01 -27.84 12.03
C LYS A 140 18.41 -27.68 13.50
N MET A 141 17.48 -27.25 14.35
CA MET A 141 17.64 -27.19 15.82
C MET A 141 17.67 -28.58 16.46
N GLY A 142 17.22 -29.63 15.78
CA GLY A 142 17.20 -31.01 16.29
C GLY A 142 15.81 -31.58 16.53
N VAL A 143 14.74 -30.93 16.11
CA VAL A 143 13.42 -31.56 16.09
C VAL A 143 13.39 -32.65 15.04
N VAL A 144 12.86 -33.83 15.42
CA VAL A 144 12.81 -35.00 14.54
C VAL A 144 12.13 -34.64 13.21
N ARG A 145 12.79 -35.01 12.10
CA ARG A 145 12.41 -34.68 10.71
C ARG A 145 10.91 -34.91 10.41
N PHE A 146 10.36 -36.03 10.84
CA PHE A 146 8.93 -36.33 10.58
C PHE A 146 7.98 -35.45 11.38
N VAL A 147 8.38 -34.92 12.52
CA VAL A 147 7.62 -33.95 13.30
C VAL A 147 7.73 -32.56 12.69
N SER A 148 8.94 -32.11 12.38
CA SER A 148 9.19 -30.75 11.85
C SER A 148 8.55 -30.50 10.48
N ARG A 149 8.43 -31.55 9.67
CA ARG A 149 7.82 -31.49 8.32
C ARG A 149 6.31 -31.71 8.30
N TRP A 150 5.73 -32.21 9.39
CA TRP A 150 4.30 -32.41 9.48
C TRP A 150 3.55 -31.08 9.51
N HIS A 151 2.51 -30.97 8.67
CA HIS A 151 1.80 -29.72 8.47
C HIS A 151 1.18 -29.14 9.75
N GLU A 152 0.61 -29.98 10.64
CA GLU A 152 0.04 -29.51 11.91
C GLU A 152 1.11 -28.94 12.87
N PHE A 153 2.34 -29.50 12.84
CA PHE A 153 3.43 -28.96 13.62
C PHE A 153 3.90 -27.61 13.05
N ARG A 154 3.99 -27.48 11.72
CA ARG A 154 4.29 -26.18 11.08
C ARG A 154 3.21 -25.14 11.38
N ASP A 155 1.94 -25.53 11.38
CA ASP A 155 0.83 -24.67 11.82
C ASP A 155 0.97 -24.30 13.31
N THR A 156 1.42 -25.20 14.16
CA THR A 156 1.68 -24.94 15.59
C THR A 156 2.82 -23.97 15.78
N LEU A 157 3.94 -24.12 15.04
CA LEU A 157 5.05 -23.16 15.02
C LEU A 157 4.57 -21.79 14.57
N PHE A 158 3.78 -21.73 13.50
CA PHE A 158 3.24 -20.50 12.97
C PHE A 158 2.30 -19.81 13.99
N LYS A 159 1.39 -20.53 14.61
CA LYS A 159 0.51 -20.00 15.67
C LYS A 159 1.30 -19.48 16.87
N GLN A 160 2.35 -20.21 17.26
CA GLN A 160 3.26 -19.76 18.34
C GLN A 160 3.97 -18.47 17.94
N PHE A 161 4.51 -18.39 16.71
CA PHE A 161 5.13 -17.17 16.18
C PHE A 161 4.15 -16.00 16.22
N ILE A 162 2.93 -16.17 15.70
CA ILE A 162 1.88 -15.13 15.69
C ILE A 162 1.59 -14.59 17.10
N SER A 163 1.59 -15.47 18.10
CA SER A 163 1.35 -15.09 19.49
C SER A 163 2.52 -14.35 20.14
N THR A 164 3.76 -14.70 19.74
CA THR A 164 4.97 -14.19 20.38
C THR A 164 5.51 -12.92 19.73
N SER A 165 5.34 -12.77 18.41
CA SER A 165 6.01 -11.76 17.58
C SER A 165 5.11 -10.63 17.13
N TYR A 166 3.97 -10.41 17.78
CA TYR A 166 3.09 -9.28 17.46
C TYR A 166 3.80 -7.96 17.73
N LEU A 167 3.98 -7.17 16.67
CA LEU A 167 4.50 -5.81 16.74
C LEU A 167 3.40 -4.86 16.27
N PRO A 168 2.82 -4.04 17.15
CA PRO A 168 1.89 -3.00 16.72
C PRO A 168 2.61 -2.01 15.81
N LYS A 169 1.94 -1.51 14.78
CA LYS A 169 2.48 -0.39 13.99
C LYS A 169 2.81 0.74 14.95
N PRO A 170 4.04 1.29 14.89
CA PRO A 170 4.38 2.43 15.74
C PRO A 170 3.45 3.60 15.43
N GLU A 171 3.00 4.30 16.45
CA GLU A 171 2.31 5.57 16.25
C GLU A 171 3.31 6.55 15.63
N ARG A 172 3.18 6.73 14.31
CA ARG A 172 4.02 7.68 13.58
C ARG A 172 3.73 9.09 14.10
N ASN A 173 4.78 9.83 14.42
CA ASN A 173 4.64 11.26 14.69
C ASN A 173 4.00 11.93 13.45
N LYS A 174 2.83 12.54 13.66
CA LYS A 174 2.04 13.15 12.59
C LYS A 174 2.76 14.33 11.92
N ASP A 175 3.76 14.89 12.58
CA ASP A 175 4.50 16.05 12.08
C ASP A 175 5.74 15.67 11.25
N ILE A 176 6.04 14.38 11.10
CA ILE A 176 7.21 13.88 10.39
C ILE A 176 6.80 13.15 9.12
N VAL A 177 7.48 13.44 8.00
CA VAL A 177 7.45 12.63 6.78
C VAL A 177 8.76 11.88 6.66
N LEU A 178 8.69 10.59 6.40
CA LEU A 178 9.83 9.70 6.23
C LEU A 178 9.80 9.12 4.83
N ILE A 179 10.92 9.24 4.11
CA ILE A 179 11.08 8.69 2.76
C ILE A 179 12.32 7.80 2.76
N ASN A 180 12.12 6.52 2.45
CA ASN A 180 13.21 5.54 2.47
C ASN A 180 13.89 5.47 1.10
N LEU A 181 15.19 5.69 1.06
CA LEU A 181 16.04 5.67 -0.13
C LEU A 181 17.19 4.65 0.07
N GLN A 182 17.96 4.36 -0.97
CA GLN A 182 19.06 3.40 -0.86
C GLN A 182 20.16 3.81 0.14
N ASN A 183 20.42 5.10 0.28
CA ASN A 183 21.47 5.62 1.16
C ASN A 183 20.97 6.12 2.53
N GLY A 184 19.70 5.90 2.88
CA GLY A 184 19.16 6.27 4.18
C GLY A 184 17.69 6.67 4.15
N THR A 185 17.16 7.10 5.29
CA THR A 185 15.81 7.63 5.43
C THR A 185 15.87 9.17 5.39
N PHE A 186 15.20 9.77 4.40
CA PHE A 186 15.04 11.22 4.33
C PHE A 186 13.91 11.65 5.23
N GLU A 187 14.23 12.43 6.24
CA GLU A 187 13.30 12.89 7.28
C GLU A 187 12.96 14.36 7.08
N ILE A 188 11.67 14.67 7.03
CA ILE A 188 11.14 16.04 6.95
C ILE A 188 10.33 16.30 8.21
N THR A 189 10.83 17.20 9.04
CA THR A 189 10.14 17.76 10.21
C THR A 189 9.68 19.19 9.91
N PRO A 190 8.92 19.84 10.78
CA PRO A 190 8.58 21.26 10.62
C PRO A 190 9.80 22.19 10.55
N THR A 191 10.92 21.80 11.16
CA THR A 191 12.12 22.64 11.33
C THR A 191 13.34 22.18 10.56
N GLU A 192 13.40 20.92 10.15
CA GLU A 192 14.62 20.32 9.58
C GLU A 192 14.29 19.31 8.47
N ARG A 193 15.21 19.20 7.52
CA ARG A 193 15.23 18.18 6.47
C ARG A 193 16.62 17.54 6.44
N LYS A 194 16.68 16.24 6.63
CA LYS A 194 17.96 15.52 6.67
C LYS A 194 17.86 14.09 6.20
N LEU A 195 18.93 13.59 5.63
CA LEU A 195 19.14 12.17 5.40
C LEU A 195 19.75 11.56 6.67
N ARG A 196 19.16 10.49 7.20
CA ARG A 196 19.67 9.78 8.37
C ARG A 196 19.75 8.26 8.13
N PRO A 197 20.48 7.53 8.98
CA PRO A 197 20.51 6.08 8.91
C PRO A 197 19.11 5.43 9.04
N PHE A 198 18.98 4.23 8.48
CA PHE A 198 17.77 3.42 8.60
C PHE A 198 17.48 3.09 10.07
N ASN A 199 16.19 2.98 10.39
CA ASN A 199 15.73 2.58 11.71
C ASN A 199 14.52 1.66 11.59
N SER A 200 14.60 0.44 12.12
CA SER A 200 13.51 -0.52 12.11
C SER A 200 12.23 -0.01 12.82
N ALA A 201 12.38 0.89 13.80
CA ALA A 201 11.26 1.51 14.50
C ALA A 201 10.42 2.46 13.63
N ASP A 202 10.93 2.92 12.48
CA ASP A 202 10.15 3.74 11.54
C ASP A 202 9.04 2.94 10.87
N PHE A 203 9.16 1.64 10.83
CA PHE A 203 8.25 0.70 10.17
C PHE A 203 7.92 1.12 8.71
N LEU A 204 8.95 1.50 7.95
CA LEU A 204 8.80 1.79 6.53
C LEU A 204 8.74 0.48 5.74
N THR A 205 7.74 0.35 4.88
CA THR A 205 7.45 -0.88 4.12
C THR A 205 7.89 -0.79 2.67
N TYR A 206 8.66 0.23 2.32
CA TYR A 206 9.16 0.47 0.98
C TYR A 206 10.57 1.07 1.01
N GLN A 207 11.27 0.97 -0.12
CA GLN A 207 12.51 1.68 -0.40
C GLN A 207 12.48 2.16 -1.84
N LEU A 208 12.82 3.45 -2.08
CA LEU A 208 12.98 3.97 -3.43
C LEU A 208 14.29 3.43 -4.03
N PRO A 209 14.32 3.11 -5.35
CA PRO A 209 15.43 2.35 -5.96
C PRO A 209 16.64 3.19 -6.33
N PHE A 210 16.87 4.33 -5.68
CA PHE A 210 18.02 5.21 -5.91
C PHE A 210 18.48 5.88 -4.62
N SER A 211 19.68 6.47 -4.66
CA SER A 211 20.24 7.26 -3.57
C SER A 211 19.80 8.73 -3.67
N TYR A 212 19.55 9.36 -2.53
CA TYR A 212 19.32 10.81 -2.48
C TYR A 212 20.61 11.59 -2.73
N GLU A 213 20.57 12.49 -3.68
CA GLU A 213 21.63 13.42 -4.01
C GLU A 213 21.07 14.86 -4.07
N PRO A 214 21.43 15.72 -3.13
CA PRO A 214 20.81 17.06 -2.99
C PRO A 214 21.04 17.97 -4.20
N ASN A 215 22.13 17.78 -4.94
CA ASN A 215 22.49 18.59 -6.10
C ASN A 215 22.18 17.93 -7.45
N ALA A 216 21.51 16.77 -7.46
CA ALA A 216 21.14 16.13 -8.70
C ALA A 216 20.12 16.96 -9.47
N THR A 217 20.31 17.07 -10.78
CA THR A 217 19.42 17.74 -11.72
C THR A 217 18.78 16.72 -12.68
N ALA A 218 17.70 17.12 -13.35
CA ALA A 218 16.99 16.25 -14.28
C ALA A 218 16.66 17.02 -15.58
N PRO A 219 17.67 17.40 -16.37
CA PRO A 219 17.46 18.26 -17.53
C PRO A 219 16.63 17.64 -18.66
N LEU A 220 16.70 16.31 -18.87
CA LEU A 220 15.86 15.63 -19.86
C LEU A 220 14.40 15.57 -19.37
N PHE A 221 14.19 15.25 -18.10
CA PHE A 221 12.87 15.25 -17.48
C PHE A 221 12.24 16.66 -17.48
N GLU A 222 13.00 17.70 -17.12
CA GLU A 222 12.49 19.07 -17.11
C GLU A 222 12.12 19.53 -18.52
N ARG A 223 12.93 19.24 -19.54
CA ARG A 223 12.63 19.53 -20.95
C ARG A 223 11.35 18.84 -21.38
N TYR A 224 11.27 17.54 -21.12
CA TYR A 224 10.08 16.74 -21.43
C TYR A 224 8.84 17.31 -20.74
N LEU A 225 8.91 17.56 -19.42
CA LEU A 225 7.77 18.04 -18.67
C LEU A 225 7.30 19.42 -19.12
N ASN A 226 8.23 20.32 -19.46
CA ASN A 226 7.90 21.63 -20.04
C ASN A 226 7.25 21.53 -21.40
N GLN A 227 7.62 20.54 -22.23
CA GLN A 227 7.01 20.30 -23.53
C GLN A 227 5.57 19.77 -23.41
N VAL A 228 5.33 18.76 -22.58
CA VAL A 228 4.00 18.13 -22.45
C VAL A 228 3.06 18.88 -21.53
N GLN A 229 3.60 19.69 -20.61
CA GLN A 229 2.86 20.52 -19.64
C GLN A 229 3.45 21.92 -19.58
N PRO A 230 3.15 22.80 -20.55
CA PRO A 230 3.65 24.18 -20.54
C PRO A 230 3.11 25.02 -19.37
N ASP A 231 1.93 24.68 -18.85
CA ASP A 231 1.32 25.34 -17.69
C ASP A 231 2.06 25.01 -16.38
N GLN A 232 2.62 26.05 -15.75
CA GLN A 232 3.41 25.89 -14.52
C GLN A 232 2.58 25.38 -13.33
N GLN A 233 1.32 25.78 -13.21
CA GLN A 233 0.47 25.35 -12.11
C GLN A 233 0.14 23.86 -12.23
N ARG A 234 -0.10 23.34 -13.45
CA ARG A 234 -0.27 21.92 -13.71
C ARG A 234 1.00 21.14 -13.31
N ARG A 235 2.20 21.63 -13.66
CA ARG A 235 3.47 21.00 -13.23
C ARG A 235 3.64 20.99 -11.71
N TYR A 236 3.22 22.06 -11.03
CA TYR A 236 3.23 22.13 -9.58
C TYR A 236 2.30 21.08 -8.97
N ILE A 237 1.08 20.95 -9.47
CA ILE A 237 0.12 19.94 -9.03
C ILE A 237 0.65 18.52 -9.23
N LEU A 238 1.31 18.24 -10.36
CA LEU A 238 1.94 16.93 -10.60
C LEU A 238 3.02 16.63 -9.53
N ALA A 239 3.93 17.56 -9.29
CA ALA A 239 4.98 17.40 -8.25
C ALA A 239 4.39 17.23 -6.85
N GLU A 240 3.40 18.04 -6.51
CA GLU A 240 2.70 18.00 -5.23
C GLU A 240 1.96 16.67 -5.03
N PHE A 241 1.30 16.16 -6.09
CA PHE A 241 0.58 14.90 -6.01
C PHE A 241 1.53 13.72 -5.79
N ILE A 242 2.62 13.63 -6.56
CA ILE A 242 3.63 12.61 -6.33
C ILE A 242 4.28 12.78 -4.95
N GLY A 243 4.57 14.00 -4.51
CA GLY A 243 5.04 14.27 -3.15
C GLY A 243 4.04 13.82 -2.06
N SER A 244 2.75 13.93 -2.32
CA SER A 244 1.69 13.56 -1.37
C SER A 244 1.66 12.07 -1.02
N VAL A 245 2.23 11.18 -1.86
CA VAL A 245 2.26 9.74 -1.59
C VAL A 245 3.08 9.39 -0.34
N PHE A 246 4.02 10.26 0.02
CA PHE A 246 4.85 10.09 1.23
C PHE A 246 4.21 10.65 2.50
N ILE A 247 3.10 11.39 2.38
CA ILE A 247 2.42 12.00 3.52
C ILE A 247 1.40 11.00 4.09
N PRO A 248 1.55 10.53 5.33
CA PRO A 248 0.55 9.69 5.98
C PRO A 248 -0.81 10.39 6.02
N VAL A 249 -1.91 9.65 5.75
CA VAL A 249 -3.28 10.20 5.78
C VAL A 249 -3.60 10.80 7.14
N ALA A 250 -3.05 10.24 8.24
CA ALA A 250 -3.20 10.77 9.58
C ALA A 250 -2.62 12.17 9.77
N ARG A 251 -1.63 12.57 8.93
CA ARG A 251 -1.04 13.92 8.96
C ARG A 251 -1.86 14.92 8.17
N MET A 252 -2.19 14.57 6.92
CA MET A 252 -2.92 15.44 6.00
C MET A 252 -3.86 14.64 5.12
N LYS A 253 -5.14 14.97 5.18
CA LYS A 253 -6.18 14.33 4.40
C LYS A 253 -6.57 15.24 3.23
N PHE A 254 -6.00 14.98 2.06
CA PHE A 254 -6.25 15.80 0.87
C PHE A 254 -7.52 15.44 0.12
N GLU A 255 -7.98 14.20 0.25
CA GLU A 255 -9.18 13.67 -0.44
C GLU A 255 -9.13 13.86 -1.97
N LYS A 256 -7.98 13.56 -2.60
CA LYS A 256 -7.75 13.74 -4.03
C LYS A 256 -7.21 12.50 -4.70
N ALA A 257 -7.75 12.21 -5.89
CA ALA A 257 -7.17 11.34 -6.89
C ALA A 257 -6.76 12.18 -8.10
N LEU A 258 -5.68 11.79 -8.78
CA LEU A 258 -5.17 12.49 -9.96
C LEU A 258 -5.57 11.72 -11.22
N ILE A 259 -6.10 12.42 -12.21
CA ILE A 259 -6.37 11.90 -13.54
C ILE A 259 -5.51 12.66 -14.54
N LEU A 260 -4.67 11.95 -15.29
CA LEU A 260 -3.98 12.48 -16.46
C LEU A 260 -4.86 12.21 -17.68
N PHE A 261 -5.46 13.25 -18.21
CA PHE A 261 -6.45 13.16 -19.29
C PHE A 261 -5.87 13.65 -20.63
N GLY A 262 -6.18 12.95 -21.72
CA GLY A 262 -5.83 13.37 -23.06
C GLY A 262 -5.74 12.20 -24.05
N GLY A 263 -5.74 12.50 -25.34
CA GLY A 263 -5.61 11.53 -26.43
C GLY A 263 -4.25 10.81 -26.46
N GLY A 264 -3.92 10.17 -27.57
CA GLY A 264 -2.62 9.53 -27.78
C GLY A 264 -1.47 10.51 -28.04
N ALA A 265 -0.23 10.01 -27.99
CA ALA A 265 1.01 10.73 -28.36
C ALA A 265 1.27 12.05 -27.60
N ASN A 266 0.88 12.15 -26.34
CA ASN A 266 0.98 13.36 -25.53
C ASN A 266 1.90 13.23 -24.30
N GLY A 267 2.69 12.17 -24.23
CA GLY A 267 3.69 11.97 -23.18
C GLY A 267 3.18 11.30 -21.90
N LYS A 268 1.88 11.01 -21.70
CA LYS A 268 1.38 10.34 -20.48
C LYS A 268 2.11 9.04 -20.17
N SER A 269 2.41 8.21 -21.18
CA SER A 269 3.11 6.93 -20.98
C SER A 269 4.54 7.13 -20.48
N VAL A 270 5.24 8.16 -21.00
CA VAL A 270 6.59 8.51 -20.52
C VAL A 270 6.54 8.94 -19.05
N PHE A 271 5.55 9.75 -18.67
CA PHE A 271 5.34 10.12 -17.27
C PHE A 271 5.03 8.89 -16.39
N PHE A 272 4.19 7.97 -16.91
CA PHE A 272 3.87 6.72 -16.23
C PHE A 272 5.13 5.90 -15.92
N ASP A 273 5.99 5.67 -16.92
CA ASP A 273 7.21 4.90 -16.78
C ASP A 273 8.17 5.54 -15.76
N ILE A 274 8.37 6.86 -15.85
CA ILE A 274 9.27 7.59 -14.95
C ILE A 274 8.77 7.53 -13.50
N ILE A 275 7.48 7.75 -13.25
CA ILE A 275 6.94 7.74 -11.88
C ILE A 275 6.95 6.32 -11.28
N ASN A 276 6.65 5.29 -12.09
CA ASN A 276 6.76 3.91 -11.61
C ASN A 276 8.21 3.56 -11.26
N ALA A 277 9.16 3.94 -12.09
CA ALA A 277 10.58 3.72 -11.81
C ALA A 277 11.06 4.53 -10.60
N LEU A 278 10.61 5.78 -10.45
CA LEU A 278 10.95 6.64 -9.30
C LEU A 278 10.48 6.05 -7.98
N LEU A 279 9.24 5.58 -7.94
CA LEU A 279 8.67 4.99 -6.72
C LEU A 279 9.13 3.54 -6.49
N GLY A 280 9.61 2.86 -7.55
CA GLY A 280 9.90 1.42 -7.56
C GLY A 280 8.66 0.59 -7.87
N ASN A 281 8.77 -0.29 -8.86
CA ASN A 281 7.64 -1.08 -9.38
C ASN A 281 6.92 -1.88 -8.27
N GLU A 282 7.66 -2.38 -7.28
CA GLU A 282 7.11 -3.09 -6.12
C GLU A 282 6.30 -2.21 -5.17
N ASN A 283 6.47 -0.89 -5.20
CA ASN A 283 5.79 0.07 -4.36
C ASN A 283 4.58 0.71 -5.06
N VAL A 284 4.35 0.35 -6.32
CA VAL A 284 3.22 0.83 -7.12
C VAL A 284 2.33 -0.35 -7.49
N SER A 285 1.03 -0.12 -7.54
CA SER A 285 0.02 -1.04 -8.05
C SER A 285 -0.72 -0.41 -9.24
N GLY A 286 -1.38 -1.24 -10.05
CA GLY A 286 -2.05 -0.78 -11.28
C GLY A 286 -3.50 -1.24 -11.39
N TYR A 287 -4.23 -1.31 -10.29
CA TYR A 287 -5.62 -1.78 -10.29
C TYR A 287 -6.59 -0.69 -10.74
N SER A 288 -7.55 -1.05 -11.61
CA SER A 288 -8.62 -0.15 -12.02
C SER A 288 -9.50 0.25 -10.83
N LEU A 289 -10.18 1.39 -10.93
CA LEU A 289 -11.08 1.85 -9.89
C LEU A 289 -12.25 0.88 -9.69
N GLU A 290 -12.71 0.21 -10.74
CA GLU A 290 -13.71 -0.84 -10.68
C GLU A 290 -13.24 -2.03 -9.81
N SER A 291 -12.03 -2.54 -10.05
CA SER A 291 -11.43 -3.62 -9.25
C SER A 291 -11.29 -3.22 -7.78
N LEU A 292 -10.86 -2.00 -7.50
CA LEU A 292 -10.70 -1.50 -6.13
C LEU A 292 -12.02 -1.31 -5.38
N THR A 293 -13.14 -1.15 -6.10
CA THR A 293 -14.46 -0.92 -5.53
C THR A 293 -15.36 -2.16 -5.49
N ASP A 294 -14.83 -3.31 -5.84
CA ASP A 294 -15.53 -4.58 -5.81
C ASP A 294 -16.15 -4.90 -4.43
N LYS A 295 -17.02 -5.90 -4.38
CA LYS A 295 -17.67 -6.30 -3.12
C LYS A 295 -16.72 -7.05 -2.21
N GLU A 296 -15.88 -7.89 -2.79
CA GLU A 296 -15.05 -8.86 -2.07
C GLU A 296 -13.86 -8.21 -1.33
N GLY A 297 -13.26 -7.19 -1.92
CA GLY A 297 -12.16 -6.44 -1.33
C GLY A 297 -10.78 -7.07 -1.48
N TYR A 298 -10.63 -8.01 -2.39
CA TYR A 298 -9.34 -8.65 -2.64
C TYR A 298 -8.32 -7.66 -3.22
N PHE A 299 -8.72 -6.91 -4.24
CA PHE A 299 -7.83 -5.92 -4.85
C PHE A 299 -7.51 -4.76 -3.90
N ARG A 300 -8.43 -4.42 -2.99
CA ARG A 300 -8.14 -3.42 -1.94
C ARG A 300 -7.05 -3.89 -0.99
N ALA A 301 -6.98 -5.18 -0.68
CA ALA A 301 -5.90 -5.73 0.15
C ALA A 301 -4.52 -5.56 -0.51
N MET A 302 -4.46 -5.56 -1.84
CA MET A 302 -3.21 -5.48 -2.62
C MET A 302 -2.64 -4.06 -2.73
N ILE A 303 -3.40 -3.03 -2.35
CA ILE A 303 -2.90 -1.65 -2.30
C ILE A 303 -2.44 -1.20 -0.90
N VAL A 304 -2.54 -2.10 0.07
CA VAL A 304 -1.96 -1.87 1.41
C VAL A 304 -0.44 -1.87 1.30
N ASP A 305 0.22 -0.97 2.01
CA ASP A 305 1.67 -0.75 1.99
C ASP A 305 2.25 -0.34 0.62
N LYS A 306 1.41 -0.03 -0.38
CA LYS A 306 1.83 0.61 -1.63
C LYS A 306 1.79 2.13 -1.50
N LEU A 307 2.68 2.82 -2.21
CA LEU A 307 2.73 4.27 -2.24
C LEU A 307 1.67 4.86 -3.17
N LEU A 308 1.54 4.24 -4.34
CA LEU A 308 0.68 4.72 -5.41
C LEU A 308 -0.03 3.54 -6.09
N ASN A 309 -1.31 3.70 -6.40
CA ASN A 309 -1.99 2.89 -7.39
C ASN A 309 -2.11 3.73 -8.65
N TYR A 310 -1.30 3.40 -9.67
CA TYR A 310 -1.26 4.11 -10.93
C TYR A 310 -1.74 3.18 -12.06
N ALA A 311 -3.02 3.28 -12.42
CA ALA A 311 -3.62 2.47 -13.45
C ALA A 311 -3.68 3.22 -14.80
N SER A 312 -3.53 2.46 -15.88
CA SER A 312 -3.57 2.98 -17.26
C SER A 312 -4.97 3.33 -17.75
N GLU A 313 -6.02 2.89 -17.04
CA GLU A 313 -7.41 3.11 -17.39
C GLU A 313 -8.25 3.46 -16.18
N LEU A 314 -9.21 4.36 -16.40
CA LEU A 314 -10.20 4.77 -15.40
C LEU A 314 -11.58 4.23 -15.82
N ASN A 315 -11.90 3.02 -15.36
CA ASN A 315 -13.23 2.46 -15.50
C ASN A 315 -13.98 2.57 -14.17
N VAL A 316 -15.16 3.18 -14.19
CA VAL A 316 -15.98 3.37 -12.99
C VAL A 316 -17.38 2.82 -13.24
N ASN A 317 -17.80 1.93 -12.35
CA ASN A 317 -19.19 1.48 -12.31
C ASN A 317 -20.00 2.41 -11.37
N GLN A 318 -21.16 2.92 -11.80
CA GLN A 318 -21.98 3.83 -10.99
C GLN A 318 -22.31 3.31 -9.58
N ALA A 319 -22.47 2.00 -9.46
CA ALA A 319 -22.79 1.36 -8.17
C ALA A 319 -21.68 1.48 -7.09
N ALA A 320 -20.48 1.90 -7.48
CA ALA A 320 -19.30 1.92 -6.62
C ALA A 320 -18.96 3.32 -6.07
N SER A 321 -19.80 4.33 -6.29
CA SER A 321 -19.49 5.73 -5.99
C SER A 321 -19.14 5.98 -4.52
N ASP A 322 -19.84 5.38 -3.56
CA ASP A 322 -19.54 5.57 -2.13
C ASP A 322 -18.19 4.97 -1.76
N LYS A 323 -17.86 3.77 -2.27
CA LYS A 323 -16.55 3.15 -2.06
C LYS A 323 -15.43 3.96 -2.72
N THR A 324 -15.68 4.53 -3.90
CA THR A 324 -14.76 5.43 -4.59
C THR A 324 -14.44 6.65 -3.73
N LYS A 325 -15.48 7.29 -3.18
CA LYS A 325 -15.32 8.44 -2.28
C LYS A 325 -14.51 8.08 -1.04
N GLN A 326 -14.78 6.93 -0.42
CA GLN A 326 -14.03 6.44 0.75
C GLN A 326 -12.56 6.17 0.43
N LEU A 327 -12.27 5.48 -0.69
CA LEU A 327 -10.91 5.19 -1.15
C LEU A 327 -10.10 6.47 -1.36
N ILE A 328 -10.64 7.41 -2.14
CA ILE A 328 -9.95 8.67 -2.44
C ILE A 328 -9.77 9.50 -1.16
N SER A 329 -10.72 9.43 -0.23
CA SER A 329 -10.61 10.14 1.05
C SER A 329 -9.63 9.52 2.04
N GLY A 330 -9.07 8.35 1.76
CA GLY A 330 -8.18 7.67 2.69
C GLY A 330 -8.91 7.19 3.96
N GLU A 331 -10.19 6.86 3.85
CA GLU A 331 -10.98 6.38 4.99
C GLU A 331 -10.65 4.92 5.32
N LYS A 332 -10.91 4.53 6.56
CA LYS A 332 -10.78 3.14 6.99
C LYS A 332 -11.78 2.28 6.21
N MET A 333 -11.28 1.27 5.51
CA MET A 333 -12.07 0.37 4.68
C MET A 333 -11.79 -1.10 4.99
N GLN A 334 -12.76 -1.95 4.75
CA GLN A 334 -12.57 -3.39 4.85
C GLN A 334 -11.91 -3.93 3.57
N ALA A 335 -10.93 -4.80 3.77
CA ALA A 335 -10.27 -5.59 2.76
C ALA A 335 -10.01 -6.99 3.28
N ARG A 336 -9.76 -7.95 2.40
CA ARG A 336 -9.34 -9.30 2.80
C ARG A 336 -8.44 -9.93 1.74
N LEU A 337 -7.52 -10.76 2.16
CA LEU A 337 -6.80 -11.65 1.25
C LEU A 337 -7.69 -12.84 0.86
N PRO A 338 -7.44 -13.49 -0.28
CA PRO A 338 -8.10 -14.75 -0.62
C PRO A 338 -7.99 -15.73 0.55
N TYR A 339 -9.11 -16.33 0.95
CA TYR A 339 -9.22 -17.23 2.11
C TYR A 339 -8.81 -16.62 3.47
N GLY A 340 -8.46 -15.33 3.52
CA GLY A 340 -8.12 -14.61 4.73
C GLY A 340 -9.33 -14.04 5.48
N GLN A 341 -9.12 -13.65 6.74
CA GLN A 341 -10.14 -12.93 7.50
C GLN A 341 -10.19 -11.46 7.03
N PRO A 342 -11.39 -10.83 7.03
CA PRO A 342 -11.50 -9.41 6.77
C PRO A 342 -10.69 -8.58 7.78
N PHE A 343 -9.96 -7.60 7.27
CA PHE A 343 -9.23 -6.63 8.10
C PHE A 343 -9.54 -5.20 7.66
N ASN A 344 -9.23 -4.25 8.53
CA ASN A 344 -9.42 -2.83 8.23
C ASN A 344 -8.10 -2.24 7.74
N MET A 345 -8.06 -1.83 6.47
CA MET A 345 -6.96 -1.05 5.94
C MET A 345 -7.12 0.43 6.29
N THR A 346 -6.04 1.08 6.71
CA THR A 346 -6.02 2.49 7.11
C THR A 346 -4.97 3.31 6.37
N ASP A 347 -3.90 2.67 5.93
CA ASP A 347 -2.80 3.28 5.19
C ASP A 347 -2.64 2.49 3.89
N TYR A 348 -2.93 3.12 2.77
CA TYR A 348 -2.91 2.50 1.45
C TYR A 348 -2.58 3.50 0.36
N ALA A 349 -2.30 3.00 -0.83
CA ALA A 349 -1.87 3.76 -1.98
C ALA A 349 -2.77 4.97 -2.29
N LYS A 350 -2.16 6.10 -2.66
CA LYS A 350 -2.88 7.19 -3.34
C LYS A 350 -3.30 6.71 -4.74
N LEU A 351 -4.35 7.31 -5.29
CA LEU A 351 -4.93 6.87 -6.56
C LEU A 351 -4.59 7.84 -7.68
N MET A 352 -4.03 7.31 -8.76
CA MET A 352 -3.70 8.03 -9.98
C MET A 352 -4.11 7.20 -11.21
N PHE A 353 -4.61 7.86 -12.24
CA PHE A 353 -5.11 7.19 -13.42
C PHE A 353 -4.71 7.94 -14.70
N ASN A 354 -4.38 7.21 -15.75
CA ASN A 354 -4.42 7.74 -17.10
C ASN A 354 -5.85 7.56 -17.65
N ALA A 355 -6.32 8.51 -18.40
CA ALA A 355 -7.61 8.41 -19.07
C ALA A 355 -7.53 9.07 -20.46
N ASN A 356 -8.04 8.38 -21.47
CA ASN A 356 -8.29 8.94 -22.80
C ASN A 356 -9.75 9.44 -22.89
N GLU A 357 -10.62 8.79 -22.10
CA GLU A 357 -12.02 9.17 -21.95
C GLU A 357 -12.35 9.18 -20.45
N LEU A 358 -13.20 10.08 -20.03
CA LEU A 358 -13.69 10.14 -18.67
C LEU A 358 -15.00 9.33 -18.54
N PRO A 359 -15.21 8.63 -17.42
CA PRO A 359 -16.40 7.80 -17.26
C PRO A 359 -17.69 8.61 -17.43
N LYS A 360 -18.54 8.18 -18.35
CA LYS A 360 -19.89 8.67 -18.49
C LYS A 360 -20.76 8.15 -17.33
N ASN A 361 -21.84 8.82 -17.02
CA ASN A 361 -22.78 8.42 -15.94
C ASN A 361 -22.20 8.41 -14.51
N ALA A 362 -21.24 9.27 -14.20
CA ALA A 362 -20.73 9.46 -12.86
C ALA A 362 -21.84 9.95 -11.89
N GLU A 363 -21.65 9.73 -10.59
CA GLU A 363 -22.52 10.32 -9.58
C GLU A 363 -22.46 11.86 -9.64
N GLN A 364 -23.60 12.48 -9.95
CA GLN A 364 -23.70 13.94 -10.12
C GLN A 364 -23.79 14.67 -8.78
N THR A 365 -22.71 14.54 -7.97
CA THR A 365 -22.60 15.29 -6.71
C THR A 365 -21.26 16.00 -6.65
N ASN A 366 -21.24 17.20 -6.09
CA ASN A 366 -20.01 17.92 -5.82
C ASN A 366 -19.06 17.09 -4.93
N ALA A 367 -19.61 16.24 -4.04
CA ALA A 367 -18.83 15.34 -3.20
C ALA A 367 -18.00 14.33 -4.02
N TYR A 368 -18.49 13.88 -5.17
CA TYR A 368 -17.77 13.00 -6.08
C TYR A 368 -16.73 13.78 -6.88
N PHE A 369 -17.14 14.81 -7.64
CA PHE A 369 -16.25 15.53 -8.57
C PHE A 369 -15.12 16.29 -7.87
N ARG A 370 -15.37 16.86 -6.70
CA ARG A 370 -14.34 17.59 -5.94
C ARG A 370 -13.12 16.73 -5.57
N ARG A 371 -13.25 15.40 -5.62
CA ARG A 371 -12.18 14.46 -5.31
C ARG A 371 -11.23 14.23 -6.47
N PHE A 372 -11.60 14.60 -7.67
CA PHE A 372 -10.73 14.43 -8.84
C PHE A 372 -10.00 15.74 -9.16
N MET A 373 -8.71 15.61 -9.38
CA MET A 373 -7.88 16.60 -10.04
C MET A 373 -7.58 16.08 -11.45
N ILE A 374 -8.02 16.82 -12.46
CA ILE A 374 -7.86 16.43 -13.86
C ILE A 374 -6.80 17.34 -14.48
N VAL A 375 -5.68 16.74 -14.85
CA VAL A 375 -4.59 17.43 -15.55
C VAL A 375 -4.61 16.98 -17.00
N ASN A 376 -4.98 17.91 -17.88
CA ASN A 376 -5.03 17.65 -19.31
C ASN A 376 -3.62 17.65 -19.90
N PHE A 377 -3.33 16.62 -20.72
CA PHE A 377 -2.16 16.51 -21.59
C PHE A 377 -2.60 16.82 -23.02
N GLU A 378 -2.55 18.10 -23.37
CA GLU A 378 -3.10 18.63 -24.62
C GLU A 378 -2.07 18.69 -25.76
N GLN A 379 -0.78 18.63 -25.42
CA GLN A 379 0.31 18.76 -26.37
C GLN A 379 0.56 17.43 -27.06
N THR A 380 0.21 17.34 -28.35
CA THR A 380 0.58 16.17 -29.19
C THR A 380 2.01 16.33 -29.66
N ILE A 381 2.85 15.33 -29.44
CA ILE A 381 4.24 15.31 -29.88
C ILE A 381 4.27 14.70 -31.29
N PRO A 382 4.70 15.42 -32.35
CA PRO A 382 4.82 14.88 -33.69
C PRO A 382 5.72 13.64 -33.72
N GLU A 383 5.43 12.67 -34.58
CA GLU A 383 6.15 11.40 -34.59
C GLU A 383 7.66 11.55 -34.79
N HIS A 384 8.10 12.53 -35.62
CA HIS A 384 9.50 12.82 -35.89
C HIS A 384 10.24 13.46 -34.70
N GLU A 385 9.53 13.98 -33.70
CA GLU A 385 10.09 14.53 -32.45
C GLU A 385 10.04 13.54 -31.28
N GLN A 386 9.40 12.37 -31.46
CA GLN A 386 9.27 11.39 -30.41
C GLN A 386 10.58 10.61 -30.20
N ASP A 387 11.17 10.75 -29.03
CA ASP A 387 12.27 9.89 -28.57
C ASP A 387 11.70 8.68 -27.82
N ARG A 388 11.69 7.52 -28.47
CA ARG A 388 11.17 6.27 -27.88
C ARG A 388 11.98 5.76 -26.68
N GLU A 389 13.22 6.20 -26.53
CA GLU A 389 14.12 5.84 -25.43
C GLU A 389 14.12 6.90 -24.29
N LEU A 390 13.28 7.92 -24.40
CA LEU A 390 13.32 9.07 -23.48
C LEU A 390 13.08 8.65 -22.03
N SER A 391 12.04 7.84 -21.75
CA SER A 391 11.75 7.36 -20.39
C SER A 391 12.93 6.57 -19.84
N LYS A 392 13.54 5.69 -20.64
CA LYS A 392 14.70 4.91 -20.25
C LYS A 392 15.92 5.78 -19.91
N LYS A 393 16.24 6.77 -20.75
CA LYS A 393 17.34 7.70 -20.48
C LYS A 393 17.16 8.48 -19.17
N ILE A 394 15.95 8.93 -18.89
CA ILE A 394 15.61 9.64 -17.65
C ILE A 394 15.71 8.68 -16.45
N ILE A 395 15.18 7.47 -16.58
CA ILE A 395 15.20 6.47 -15.50
C ILE A 395 16.64 6.07 -15.16
N GLU A 396 17.49 5.85 -16.16
CA GLU A 396 18.87 5.41 -15.93
C GLU A 396 19.78 6.52 -15.37
N GLY A 397 19.48 7.79 -15.67
CA GLY A 397 20.40 8.90 -15.35
C GLY A 397 19.88 9.99 -14.42
N GLU A 398 18.56 10.16 -14.26
CA GLU A 398 18.02 11.37 -13.65
C GLU A 398 17.08 11.15 -12.45
N LEU A 399 16.87 9.91 -11.96
CA LEU A 399 15.87 9.65 -10.90
C LEU A 399 16.09 10.48 -9.63
N SER A 400 17.34 10.70 -9.21
CA SER A 400 17.62 11.55 -8.04
C SER A 400 17.25 13.02 -8.30
N GLY A 401 17.44 13.53 -9.51
CA GLY A 401 17.01 14.86 -9.92
C GLY A 401 15.48 14.98 -10.02
N VAL A 402 14.81 13.97 -10.58
CA VAL A 402 13.35 13.89 -10.60
C VAL A 402 12.79 13.86 -9.17
N PHE A 403 13.45 13.16 -8.25
CA PHE A 403 13.08 13.18 -6.85
C PHE A 403 13.22 14.56 -6.20
N ASN A 404 14.27 15.33 -6.54
CA ASN A 404 14.41 16.70 -6.09
C ASN A 404 13.25 17.59 -6.57
N TRP A 405 12.76 17.39 -7.81
CA TRP A 405 11.55 18.05 -8.30
C TRP A 405 10.30 17.64 -7.49
N VAL A 406 10.16 16.36 -7.14
CA VAL A 406 9.08 15.87 -6.25
C VAL A 406 9.21 16.50 -4.86
N LEU A 407 10.41 16.60 -4.29
CA LEU A 407 10.63 17.23 -2.98
C LEU A 407 10.23 18.71 -2.97
N LEU A 408 10.44 19.44 -4.07
CA LEU A 408 9.96 20.83 -4.20
C LEU A 408 8.43 20.88 -4.14
N GLY A 409 7.74 19.94 -4.81
CA GLY A 409 6.29 19.80 -4.75
C GLY A 409 5.81 19.43 -3.35
N LEU A 410 6.44 18.45 -2.71
CA LEU A 410 6.14 18.03 -1.35
C LEU A 410 6.30 19.19 -0.34
N ASN A 411 7.38 19.96 -0.43
CA ASN A 411 7.60 21.12 0.43
C ASN A 411 6.51 22.16 0.27
N ARG A 412 6.16 22.52 -0.98
CA ARG A 412 5.08 23.45 -1.27
C ARG A 412 3.75 22.98 -0.69
N LEU A 413 3.43 21.68 -0.86
CA LEU A 413 2.23 21.07 -0.34
C LEU A 413 2.16 21.11 1.20
N LEU A 414 3.27 20.86 1.89
CA LEU A 414 3.37 20.93 3.35
C LEU A 414 3.21 22.36 3.88
N GLU A 415 3.73 23.36 3.17
CA GLU A 415 3.62 24.77 3.50
C GLU A 415 2.20 25.32 3.26
N GLN A 416 1.63 25.03 2.09
CA GLN A 416 0.29 25.50 1.70
C GLN A 416 -0.84 24.71 2.40
N LYS A 417 -0.57 23.50 2.84
CA LYS A 417 -1.55 22.53 3.37
C LYS A 417 -2.71 22.22 2.40
N ALA A 418 -2.51 22.52 1.13
CA ALA A 418 -3.45 22.32 0.04
C ALA A 418 -2.68 22.21 -1.29
N PHE A 419 -3.29 21.60 -2.29
CA PHE A 419 -2.75 21.63 -3.65
C PHE A 419 -2.81 23.04 -4.24
N THR A 420 -1.83 23.37 -5.08
CA THR A 420 -1.81 24.60 -5.87
C THR A 420 -3.14 24.78 -6.62
N GLN A 421 -3.71 25.98 -6.57
CA GLN A 421 -4.92 26.29 -7.31
C GLN A 421 -4.58 26.51 -8.79
N SER A 422 -5.29 25.82 -9.66
CA SER A 422 -5.16 25.98 -11.12
C SER A 422 -6.54 26.14 -11.73
N GLU A 423 -6.72 27.23 -12.45
CA GLU A 423 -7.96 27.47 -13.20
C GLU A 423 -8.18 26.39 -14.26
N ALA A 424 -7.12 25.97 -14.95
CA ALA A 424 -7.16 24.94 -15.96
C ALA A 424 -7.65 23.59 -15.39
N VAL A 425 -7.17 23.18 -14.21
CA VAL A 425 -7.60 21.95 -13.52
C VAL A 425 -9.04 22.07 -13.03
N ASN A 426 -9.44 23.25 -12.54
CA ASN A 426 -10.83 23.49 -12.12
C ASN A 426 -11.79 23.48 -13.32
N ASN A 427 -11.39 24.02 -14.46
CA ASN A 427 -12.20 24.01 -15.67
C ASN A 427 -12.32 22.60 -16.25
N ALA A 428 -11.23 21.81 -16.30
CA ALA A 428 -11.28 20.42 -16.72
C ALA A 428 -12.25 19.60 -15.84
N ARG A 429 -12.21 19.80 -14.51
CA ARG A 429 -13.17 19.14 -13.61
C ARG A 429 -14.61 19.58 -13.87
N ARG A 430 -14.85 20.87 -14.08
CA ARG A 430 -16.19 21.40 -14.39
C ARG A 430 -16.71 20.84 -15.71
N GLN A 431 -15.85 20.75 -16.71
CA GLN A 431 -16.21 20.16 -17.99
C GLN A 431 -16.57 18.68 -17.83
N TYR A 432 -15.80 17.92 -17.09
CA TYR A 432 -16.15 16.52 -16.76
C TYR A 432 -17.51 16.40 -16.07
N GLU A 433 -17.82 17.31 -15.14
CA GLU A 433 -19.12 17.34 -14.46
C GLU A 433 -20.28 17.54 -15.44
N LEU A 434 -20.12 18.45 -16.40
CA LEU A 434 -21.14 18.74 -17.44
C LEU A 434 -21.27 17.59 -18.42
N GLU A 435 -20.15 17.08 -18.96
CA GLU A 435 -20.12 15.98 -19.95
C GLU A 435 -20.63 14.64 -19.39
N SER A 436 -20.50 14.41 -18.10
CA SER A 436 -21.02 13.20 -17.43
C SER A 436 -22.47 13.32 -17.00
N ASP A 437 -23.12 14.49 -17.15
CA ASP A 437 -24.54 14.67 -16.84
C ASP A 437 -25.42 14.38 -18.03
N SER A 438 -26.04 13.19 -18.05
CA SER A 438 -26.97 12.80 -19.11
C SER A 438 -28.14 13.76 -19.33
N VAL A 439 -28.54 14.51 -18.29
CA VAL A 439 -29.60 15.55 -18.43
C VAL A 439 -29.05 16.76 -19.14
N ASN A 440 -27.80 17.17 -18.85
CA ASN A 440 -27.14 18.25 -19.57
C ASN A 440 -26.96 17.89 -21.05
N GLN A 441 -26.44 16.69 -21.33
CA GLN A 441 -26.29 16.19 -22.69
C GLN A 441 -27.61 16.17 -23.46
N PHE A 442 -28.67 15.65 -22.84
CA PHE A 442 -30.00 15.67 -23.42
C PHE A 442 -30.51 17.09 -23.75
N ILE A 443 -30.23 18.05 -22.89
CA ILE A 443 -30.63 19.46 -23.10
C ILE A 443 -29.82 20.09 -24.24
N GLU A 444 -28.52 19.86 -24.28
CA GLU A 444 -27.61 20.38 -25.31
C GLU A 444 -27.91 19.77 -26.69
N ASP A 445 -27.94 18.44 -26.77
CA ASP A 445 -28.16 17.71 -28.04
C ASP A 445 -29.59 17.93 -28.57
N GLY A 446 -30.56 18.07 -27.67
CA GLY A 446 -31.93 18.39 -28.00
C GLY A 446 -32.17 19.87 -28.39
N GLY A 447 -31.13 20.72 -28.29
CA GLY A 447 -31.21 22.15 -28.59
C GLY A 447 -32.18 22.89 -27.70
N TYR A 448 -32.31 22.50 -26.41
CA TYR A 448 -33.19 23.15 -25.48
C TYR A 448 -32.55 24.40 -24.85
N ILE A 449 -33.24 25.53 -24.91
CA ILE A 449 -32.81 26.79 -24.31
C ILE A 449 -33.86 27.28 -23.28
N ALA A 450 -33.39 28.04 -22.29
CA ALA A 450 -34.29 28.65 -21.33
C ALA A 450 -35.24 29.65 -22.02
N SER A 451 -36.52 29.61 -21.66
CA SER A 451 -37.56 30.54 -22.16
C SER A 451 -38.24 31.22 -21.00
N ALA A 452 -38.58 32.50 -21.16
CA ALA A 452 -39.38 33.21 -20.18
C ALA A 452 -40.89 33.03 -20.41
N THR A 453 -41.28 32.63 -21.61
CA THR A 453 -42.69 32.59 -22.05
C THR A 453 -43.18 31.19 -22.39
N TYR A 454 -42.35 30.37 -22.96
CA TYR A 454 -42.70 29.00 -23.36
C TYR A 454 -42.32 28.00 -22.28
N TYR A 455 -43.20 27.05 -22.06
CA TYR A 455 -42.93 25.94 -21.14
C TYR A 455 -43.22 24.59 -21.79
N THR A 456 -42.51 23.58 -21.36
CA THR A 456 -42.72 22.18 -21.71
C THR A 456 -43.15 21.41 -20.47
N ILE A 457 -44.16 20.52 -20.62
CA ILE A 457 -44.62 19.68 -19.52
C ILE A 457 -43.52 18.65 -19.19
N ILE A 458 -43.19 18.50 -17.92
CA ILE A 458 -42.10 17.62 -17.46
C ILE A 458 -42.34 16.14 -17.80
N LYS A 459 -43.61 15.68 -17.88
CA LYS A 459 -43.85 14.25 -18.13
C LYS A 459 -43.44 13.84 -19.53
N PRO A 460 -43.88 14.45 -20.62
CA PRO A 460 -43.38 14.11 -21.95
C PRO A 460 -41.88 14.41 -22.12
N LEU A 461 -41.35 15.49 -21.59
CA LEU A 461 -39.94 15.83 -21.64
C LEU A 461 -39.07 14.73 -20.96
N TYR A 462 -39.56 14.17 -19.87
CA TYR A 462 -38.87 13.08 -19.18
C TYR A 462 -38.94 11.77 -19.99
N GLU A 463 -39.99 11.49 -20.73
CA GLU A 463 -40.04 10.31 -21.61
C GLU A 463 -39.08 10.48 -22.81
N GLU A 464 -39.00 11.70 -23.41
CA GLU A 464 -37.97 12.00 -24.43
C GLU A 464 -36.56 11.79 -23.88
N TYR A 465 -36.27 12.26 -22.66
CA TYR A 465 -35.00 12.03 -21.98
C TYR A 465 -34.73 10.55 -21.78
N ARG A 466 -35.71 9.74 -21.40
CA ARG A 466 -35.53 8.29 -21.25
C ARG A 466 -35.23 7.62 -22.57
N THR A 467 -35.85 8.03 -23.66
CA THR A 467 -35.56 7.55 -25.01
C THR A 467 -34.12 7.89 -25.40
N PHE A 468 -33.74 9.16 -25.22
CA PHE A 468 -32.37 9.61 -25.44
C PHE A 468 -31.33 8.76 -24.68
N CYS A 469 -31.55 8.53 -23.38
CA CYS A 469 -30.65 7.69 -22.58
C CYS A 469 -30.58 6.24 -23.10
N ASN A 470 -31.70 5.70 -23.57
CA ASN A 470 -31.76 4.35 -24.11
C ASN A 470 -30.98 4.22 -25.41
N ASP A 471 -31.09 5.22 -26.28
CA ASP A 471 -30.40 5.29 -27.56
C ASP A 471 -28.88 5.51 -27.40
N ASP A 472 -28.48 6.31 -26.41
CA ASP A 472 -27.06 6.58 -26.09
C ASP A 472 -26.45 5.53 -25.14
N GLY A 473 -27.19 4.48 -24.76
CA GLY A 473 -26.73 3.40 -23.89
C GLY A 473 -26.46 3.83 -22.44
N CYS A 474 -27.04 4.94 -22.00
CA CYS A 474 -26.88 5.46 -20.66
C CYS A 474 -28.12 5.18 -19.78
N GLN A 475 -27.91 5.17 -18.45
CA GLN A 475 -29.03 4.94 -17.53
C GLN A 475 -29.74 6.22 -17.18
N ALA A 476 -31.05 6.32 -17.52
CA ALA A 476 -31.88 7.47 -17.19
C ALA A 476 -32.01 7.66 -15.66
N VAL A 477 -31.83 8.89 -15.17
CA VAL A 477 -32.05 9.21 -13.76
C VAL A 477 -33.55 9.21 -13.42
N LYS A 478 -33.89 9.01 -12.14
CA LYS A 478 -35.29 9.11 -11.69
C LYS A 478 -35.87 10.50 -11.98
N LYS A 479 -37.15 10.56 -12.28
CA LYS A 479 -37.86 11.81 -12.62
C LYS A 479 -37.62 12.94 -11.61
N SER A 480 -37.56 12.63 -10.31
CA SER A 480 -37.27 13.62 -9.27
C SER A 480 -35.86 14.23 -9.41
N ASN A 481 -34.86 13.40 -9.80
CA ASN A 481 -33.49 13.84 -10.03
C ASN A 481 -33.39 14.60 -11.36
N PHE A 482 -34.10 14.18 -12.39
CA PHE A 482 -34.21 14.93 -13.64
C PHE A 482 -34.68 16.39 -13.40
N ILE A 483 -35.73 16.57 -12.62
CA ILE A 483 -36.22 17.89 -12.24
C ILE A 483 -35.17 18.69 -11.46
N LYS A 484 -34.48 18.04 -10.51
CA LYS A 484 -33.42 18.70 -9.73
C LYS A 484 -32.26 19.15 -10.62
N ARG A 485 -31.88 18.34 -11.61
CA ARG A 485 -30.79 18.66 -12.54
C ARG A 485 -31.18 19.78 -13.49
N LEU A 486 -32.41 19.81 -14.02
CA LEU A 486 -32.92 20.94 -14.78
C LEU A 486 -32.85 22.26 -13.99
N LYS A 487 -33.21 22.24 -12.69
CA LYS A 487 -33.03 23.40 -11.82
C LYS A 487 -31.56 23.80 -11.65
N HIS A 488 -30.66 22.80 -11.53
CA HIS A 488 -29.24 23.07 -11.43
C HIS A 488 -28.66 23.69 -12.72
N LEU A 489 -29.20 23.30 -13.87
CA LEU A 489 -28.94 23.92 -15.17
C LEU A 489 -29.64 25.28 -15.36
N LYS A 490 -30.21 25.83 -14.27
CA LYS A 490 -30.89 27.15 -14.21
C LYS A 490 -32.20 27.26 -15.00
N PHE A 491 -32.82 26.13 -15.34
CA PHE A 491 -34.19 26.16 -15.88
C PHE A 491 -35.21 26.42 -14.76
N THR A 492 -36.15 27.34 -15.00
CA THR A 492 -37.25 27.58 -14.09
C THR A 492 -38.24 26.42 -14.16
N ILE A 493 -38.64 25.89 -13.01
CA ILE A 493 -39.59 24.78 -12.91
C ILE A 493 -40.75 25.21 -11.98
N ASP A 494 -41.97 25.19 -12.51
CA ASP A 494 -43.16 25.51 -11.78
C ASP A 494 -44.20 24.38 -11.81
N ARG A 495 -45.22 24.51 -10.99
CA ARG A 495 -46.37 23.62 -10.95
C ARG A 495 -47.59 24.35 -11.40
N LEU A 496 -48.09 24.02 -12.59
CA LEU A 496 -49.31 24.55 -13.16
C LEU A 496 -50.45 23.50 -13.07
N ASN A 497 -51.67 23.87 -13.52
CA ASN A 497 -52.81 22.95 -13.54
C ASN A 497 -52.53 21.67 -14.40
N VAL A 498 -51.68 21.78 -15.41
CA VAL A 498 -51.24 20.68 -16.28
C VAL A 498 -50.12 19.81 -15.66
N GLY A 499 -49.65 20.15 -14.45
CA GLY A 499 -48.57 19.45 -13.76
C GLY A 499 -47.30 20.26 -13.64
N TYR A 500 -46.16 19.59 -13.41
CA TYR A 500 -44.84 20.25 -13.42
C TYR A 500 -44.44 20.62 -14.84
N VAL A 501 -43.98 21.84 -15.03
CA VAL A 501 -43.49 22.40 -16.29
C VAL A 501 -42.06 22.93 -16.13
N ALA A 502 -41.30 22.86 -17.20
CA ALA A 502 -40.01 23.52 -17.32
C ALA A 502 -40.09 24.63 -18.36
N TYR A 503 -39.63 25.82 -18.01
CA TYR A 503 -39.61 26.97 -18.92
C TYR A 503 -38.40 26.84 -19.87
N LEU A 504 -38.62 26.10 -20.97
CA LEU A 504 -37.64 25.84 -22.01
C LEU A 504 -38.37 25.67 -23.39
N SER A 505 -37.62 25.95 -24.44
CA SER A 505 -38.03 25.72 -25.82
C SER A 505 -36.88 25.13 -26.62
N LYS A 506 -37.22 24.39 -27.69
CA LYS A 506 -36.19 23.95 -28.67
C LYS A 506 -35.78 25.17 -29.51
N THR A 507 -34.49 25.34 -29.71
CA THR A 507 -33.97 26.23 -30.74
C THR A 507 -34.50 25.72 -32.08
N ASN A 508 -35.32 26.53 -32.75
CA ASN A 508 -35.62 26.23 -34.16
C ASN A 508 -34.30 26.22 -34.91
N THR A 509 -33.82 25.05 -35.28
CA THR A 509 -32.78 24.92 -36.28
C THR A 509 -33.40 25.50 -37.56
N PRO A 510 -32.87 26.58 -38.15
CA PRO A 510 -33.30 26.97 -39.48
C PRO A 510 -32.73 25.94 -40.46
N TYR A 511 -33.65 25.22 -41.14
CA TYR A 511 -33.55 24.49 -42.38
C TYR A 511 -32.43 23.52 -42.61
#